data_75b6a5b50cb567998275b3e326ccf806
#
_entry.id   75b6a5b50cb567998275b3e326ccf806
#
_cell.length_a   1.000
_cell.length_b   1.000
_cell.length_c   1.000
_cell.angle_alpha   90.00
_cell.angle_beta   90.00
_cell.angle_gamma   90.00
#
_symmetry.space_group_name_H-M   'P 1'
#
loop_
_entity.id
_entity.type
_entity.pdbx_description
1 polymer ?
#
loop_
_entity_poly.entity_id
_entity_poly.type
_entity_poly.pdbx_seq_one_letter_code
_entity_poly.pdbx_strand_id
1 'polypeptide(L)'
;MFGKFGDSNLNLSPTLGYARAMDIRAIRIHEYGGPEVLKFESVDIPEPGEGEALIRHTAIGLNFIDTYHRTGLYPLDLPLSLGTEAAGVVESIGPGVGDVSPGDRVVYTGLPLGAYSTARIYPADRLVPIPDGITDEDAAAVLLKGLTAWYLLRRSYPVKSGDTVLLYAAAGGVGSIAAQWARHLGATVIGVVSTDEKADRGRDKGCAHIIMSDNADIALTVKELTGGKGVAAVYDSCLLYTSDAADERSSVDLGGRRI
;
A
#
# COMPACT_ATOMS: atom_id res chain seq x y z
N MET A 1 34.09 -51.11 57.73
CA MET A 1 32.90 -50.29 58.08
C MET A 1 32.65 -49.34 56.92
N PHE A 2 31.72 -49.71 56.06
CA PHE A 2 31.46 -48.98 54.79
C PHE A 2 30.44 -47.92 55.01
N GLY A 3 30.78 -46.66 54.67
CA GLY A 3 29.86 -45.51 54.62
C GLY A 3 29.32 -45.35 53.22
N LYS A 4 27.99 -45.39 53.07
CA LYS A 4 27.25 -45.12 51.81
C LYS A 4 27.22 -43.62 51.54
N PHE A 5 27.67 -43.21 50.35
CA PHE A 5 27.43 -41.87 49.80
C PHE A 5 26.00 -41.77 49.27
N GLY A 6 25.25 -40.77 49.73
CA GLY A 6 23.89 -40.53 49.33
C GLY A 6 23.83 -39.90 47.93
N ASP A 7 22.83 -40.31 47.15
CA ASP A 7 22.44 -39.76 45.87
C ASP A 7 21.87 -38.33 46.05
N SER A 8 22.58 -37.34 45.56
CA SER A 8 22.06 -36.00 45.39
C SER A 8 21.35 -35.87 44.05
N ASN A 9 20.02 -35.95 44.08
CA ASN A 9 19.17 -35.61 42.95
C ASN A 9 19.39 -34.11 42.58
N LEU A 10 20.14 -33.88 41.53
CA LEU A 10 20.17 -32.59 40.84
C LEU A 10 18.86 -32.42 40.08
N ASN A 11 17.96 -31.63 40.67
CA ASN A 11 16.77 -31.14 40.02
C ASN A 11 17.19 -30.16 38.91
N LEU A 12 17.29 -30.62 37.67
CA LEU A 12 17.45 -29.81 36.51
C LEU A 12 16.12 -29.11 36.26
N SER A 13 16.05 -27.85 36.66
CA SER A 13 14.97 -26.94 36.21
C SER A 13 14.92 -26.92 34.68
N PRO A 14 13.75 -27.00 34.06
CA PRO A 14 13.65 -26.83 32.63
C PRO A 14 14.14 -25.42 32.29
N THR A 15 15.25 -25.33 31.59
CA THR A 15 15.69 -24.11 30.91
C THR A 15 14.53 -23.62 30.06
N LEU A 16 13.94 -22.47 30.43
CA LEU A 16 13.10 -21.70 29.52
C LEU A 16 13.89 -21.55 28.22
N GLY A 17 13.44 -22.22 27.17
CA GLY A 17 13.95 -22.00 25.83
C GLY A 17 13.70 -20.54 25.46
N TYR A 18 14.75 -19.75 25.46
CA TYR A 18 14.69 -18.42 24.83
C TYR A 18 14.31 -18.67 23.38
N ALA A 19 13.12 -18.21 22.98
CA ALA A 19 12.73 -18.18 21.59
C ALA A 19 13.90 -17.53 20.82
N ARG A 20 14.39 -18.22 19.80
CA ARG A 20 15.55 -17.78 19.02
C ARG A 20 15.14 -16.54 18.24
N ALA A 21 15.52 -15.35 18.72
CA ALA A 21 15.33 -14.12 17.99
C ALA A 21 16.03 -14.22 16.62
N MET A 22 15.35 -13.81 15.56
CA MET A 22 15.90 -13.77 14.21
C MET A 22 16.40 -12.35 13.94
N ASP A 23 17.67 -12.20 13.58
CA ASP A 23 18.24 -10.94 13.11
C ASP A 23 17.79 -10.66 11.67
N ILE A 24 17.04 -9.59 11.47
CA ILE A 24 16.62 -9.10 10.17
C ILE A 24 17.18 -7.69 9.92
N ARG A 25 17.15 -7.25 8.66
CA ARG A 25 17.48 -5.86 8.32
C ARG A 25 16.21 -5.10 7.97
N ALA A 26 16.06 -3.88 8.50
CA ALA A 26 14.90 -3.04 8.25
C ALA A 26 15.27 -1.57 8.07
N ILE A 27 14.48 -0.84 7.29
CA ILE A 27 14.52 0.63 7.24
C ILE A 27 13.64 1.16 8.36
N ARG A 28 14.26 1.86 9.32
CA ARG A 28 13.57 2.47 10.45
C ARG A 28 13.81 3.97 10.51
N ILE A 29 12.91 4.65 11.20
CA ILE A 29 13.07 6.06 11.59
C ILE A 29 12.94 6.17 13.11
N HIS A 30 13.76 7.05 13.69
CA HIS A 30 13.78 7.36 15.12
C HIS A 30 13.25 8.78 15.39
N GLU A 31 13.07 9.55 14.33
CA GLU A 31 12.49 10.89 14.30
C GLU A 31 11.80 11.11 12.95
N TYR A 32 10.86 12.03 12.89
CA TYR A 32 10.23 12.44 11.63
C TYR A 32 11.14 13.38 10.84
N GLY A 33 11.12 13.26 9.50
CA GLY A 33 11.94 14.12 8.65
C GLY A 33 11.94 13.76 7.17
N GLY A 34 12.95 14.25 6.48
CA GLY A 34 13.22 13.95 5.08
C GLY A 34 13.86 12.55 4.90
N PRO A 35 14.38 12.26 3.70
CA PRO A 35 15.01 10.95 3.44
C PRO A 35 16.21 10.63 4.33
N GLU A 36 16.85 11.62 4.91
CA GLU A 36 18.03 11.51 5.79
C GLU A 36 17.74 10.77 7.11
N VAL A 37 16.47 10.73 7.56
CA VAL A 37 16.10 10.02 8.80
C VAL A 37 15.99 8.50 8.62
N LEU A 38 16.05 8.01 7.38
CA LEU A 38 15.98 6.58 7.07
C LEU A 38 17.27 5.89 7.51
N LYS A 39 17.15 4.92 8.42
CA LYS A 39 18.26 4.10 8.91
C LYS A 39 18.06 2.65 8.53
N PHE A 40 19.05 2.05 7.86
CA PHE A 40 19.05 0.62 7.57
C PHE A 40 19.83 -0.10 8.67
N GLU A 41 19.11 -0.79 9.55
CA GLU A 41 19.67 -1.36 10.78
C GLU A 41 19.19 -2.80 11.01
N SER A 42 19.92 -3.53 11.87
CA SER A 42 19.51 -4.86 12.34
C SER A 42 18.43 -4.73 13.40
N VAL A 43 17.45 -5.61 13.33
CA VAL A 43 16.32 -5.70 14.27
C VAL A 43 16.09 -7.17 14.60
N ASP A 44 16.06 -7.49 15.88
CA ASP A 44 15.65 -8.80 16.35
C ASP A 44 14.13 -8.91 16.35
N ILE A 45 13.61 -9.98 15.73
CA ILE A 45 12.18 -10.30 15.77
C ILE A 45 11.97 -11.66 16.47
N PRO A 46 10.86 -11.82 17.22
CA PRO A 46 10.56 -13.10 17.88
C PRO A 46 10.11 -14.15 16.85
N GLU A 47 9.79 -15.36 17.32
CA GLU A 47 9.03 -16.34 16.56
C GLU A 47 7.56 -15.85 16.38
N PRO A 48 6.86 -16.28 15.30
CA PRO A 48 5.47 -15.94 15.09
C PRO A 48 4.57 -16.38 16.24
N GLY A 49 3.75 -15.48 16.75
CA GLY A 49 2.73 -15.73 17.75
C GLY A 49 1.46 -16.36 17.17
N GLU A 50 0.42 -16.50 18.00
CA GLU A 50 -0.86 -17.04 17.58
C GLU A 50 -1.47 -16.20 16.43
N GLY A 51 -1.86 -16.83 15.33
CA GLY A 51 -2.43 -16.18 14.15
C GLY A 51 -1.42 -15.41 13.28
N GLU A 52 -0.13 -15.53 13.52
CA GLU A 52 0.92 -14.82 12.81
C GLU A 52 1.77 -15.73 11.92
N ALA A 53 2.35 -15.15 10.89
CA ALA A 53 3.32 -15.79 10.03
C ALA A 53 4.59 -14.96 9.89
N LEU A 54 5.74 -15.61 9.80
CA LEU A 54 7.00 -15.00 9.41
C LEU A 54 7.12 -15.07 7.89
N ILE A 55 7.33 -13.91 7.26
CA ILE A 55 7.43 -13.76 5.81
C ILE A 55 8.81 -13.20 5.48
N ARG A 56 9.56 -13.90 4.61
CA ARG A 56 10.76 -13.37 3.98
C ARG A 56 10.38 -12.64 2.72
N HIS A 57 10.68 -11.34 2.65
CA HIS A 57 10.33 -10.52 1.51
C HIS A 57 11.21 -10.83 0.30
N THR A 58 10.56 -10.90 -0.86
CA THR A 58 11.18 -11.03 -2.18
C THR A 58 11.00 -9.76 -3.00
N ALA A 59 9.91 -9.02 -2.76
CA ALA A 59 9.65 -7.72 -3.37
C ALA A 59 8.92 -6.79 -2.40
N ILE A 60 9.25 -5.51 -2.43
CA ILE A 60 8.67 -4.49 -1.55
C ILE A 60 8.04 -3.38 -2.39
N GLY A 61 6.76 -3.12 -2.17
CA GLY A 61 6.04 -2.03 -2.81
C GLY A 61 6.35 -0.68 -2.17
N LEU A 62 6.62 0.32 -3.02
CA LEU A 62 6.79 1.72 -2.61
C LEU A 62 5.47 2.47 -2.80
N ASN A 63 5.03 3.16 -1.77
CA ASN A 63 3.77 3.89 -1.78
C ASN A 63 3.95 5.32 -1.25
N PHE A 64 3.18 6.26 -1.80
CA PHE A 64 3.31 7.67 -1.42
C PHE A 64 2.98 7.92 0.06
N ILE A 65 2.08 7.11 0.64
CA ILE A 65 1.72 7.16 2.06
C ILE A 65 2.93 6.91 2.98
N ASP A 66 3.94 6.17 2.52
CA ASP A 66 5.15 5.91 3.31
C ASP A 66 5.93 7.21 3.59
N THR A 67 5.81 8.21 2.69
CA THR A 67 6.37 9.55 2.92
C THR A 67 5.61 10.29 4.01
N TYR A 68 4.30 10.10 4.13
CA TYR A 68 3.49 10.71 5.18
C TYR A 68 3.80 10.14 6.56
N HIS A 69 4.04 8.83 6.64
CA HIS A 69 4.51 8.20 7.88
C HIS A 69 5.91 8.71 8.25
N ARG A 70 6.82 8.80 7.27
CA ARG A 70 8.19 9.29 7.51
C ARG A 70 8.21 10.74 8.00
N THR A 71 7.41 11.62 7.41
CA THR A 71 7.39 13.05 7.76
C THR A 71 6.54 13.37 8.98
N GLY A 72 5.80 12.41 9.52
CA GLY A 72 4.91 12.61 10.66
C GLY A 72 3.59 13.28 10.31
N LEU A 73 3.24 13.40 9.02
CA LEU A 73 1.91 13.86 8.61
C LEU A 73 0.81 12.91 9.12
N TYR A 74 1.12 11.60 9.11
CA TYR A 74 0.35 10.57 9.82
C TYR A 74 1.22 10.02 10.95
N PRO A 75 1.15 10.64 12.15
CA PRO A 75 2.05 10.31 13.24
C PRO A 75 1.78 8.91 13.78
N LEU A 76 2.85 8.19 14.07
CA LEU A 76 2.85 6.86 14.69
C LEU A 76 3.99 6.82 15.71
N ASP A 77 3.92 5.87 16.64
CA ASP A 77 4.95 5.74 17.68
C ASP A 77 6.34 5.42 17.07
N LEU A 78 7.35 6.11 17.58
CA LEU A 78 8.74 5.93 17.19
C LEU A 78 9.48 5.06 18.24
N PRO A 79 10.47 4.27 17.87
CA PRO A 79 11.02 4.09 16.53
C PRO A 79 10.11 3.22 15.63
N LEU A 80 9.99 3.59 14.35
CA LEU A 80 9.05 3.00 13.41
C LEU A 80 9.76 2.34 12.24
N SER A 81 9.43 1.07 11.93
CA SER A 81 9.77 0.44 10.64
C SER A 81 8.75 0.84 9.59
N LEU A 82 9.20 1.40 8.47
CA LEU A 82 8.34 1.89 7.40
C LEU A 82 7.88 0.78 6.44
N GLY A 83 7.00 1.17 5.52
CA GLY A 83 6.51 0.33 4.44
C GLY A 83 5.19 -0.34 4.75
N THR A 84 4.30 -0.35 3.76
CA THR A 84 2.92 -0.83 3.87
C THR A 84 2.63 -2.05 3.02
N GLU A 85 3.50 -2.42 2.06
CA GLU A 85 3.23 -3.42 1.04
C GLU A 85 4.46 -4.23 0.71
N ALA A 86 4.34 -5.57 0.68
CA ALA A 86 5.38 -6.46 0.21
C ALA A 86 4.82 -7.80 -0.25
N ALA A 87 5.57 -8.47 -1.10
CA ALA A 87 5.43 -9.88 -1.44
C ALA A 87 6.60 -10.68 -0.86
N GLY A 88 6.39 -11.95 -0.61
CA GLY A 88 7.42 -12.81 -0.06
C GLY A 88 6.97 -14.26 0.08
N VAL A 89 7.80 -15.02 0.76
CA VAL A 89 7.56 -16.44 1.05
C VAL A 89 7.35 -16.61 2.55
N VAL A 90 6.33 -17.36 2.92
CA VAL A 90 6.09 -17.77 4.32
C VAL A 90 7.22 -18.69 4.75
N GLU A 91 7.96 -18.32 5.80
CA GLU A 91 9.04 -19.16 6.38
C GLU A 91 8.56 -20.04 7.52
N SER A 92 7.74 -19.49 8.39
CA SER A 92 7.13 -20.19 9.52
C SER A 92 5.78 -19.58 9.88
N ILE A 93 4.98 -20.36 10.58
CA ILE A 93 3.65 -19.95 11.06
C ILE A 93 3.53 -20.18 12.55
N GLY A 94 2.80 -19.33 13.23
CA GLY A 94 2.43 -19.48 14.62
C GLY A 94 1.22 -20.40 14.82
N PRO A 95 0.87 -20.70 16.07
CA PRO A 95 -0.32 -21.48 16.39
C PRO A 95 -1.59 -20.86 15.78
N GLY A 96 -2.56 -21.69 15.42
CA GLY A 96 -3.87 -21.27 14.91
C GLY A 96 -3.90 -20.82 13.44
N VAL A 97 -2.76 -20.75 12.73
CA VAL A 97 -2.71 -20.45 11.31
C VAL A 97 -3.05 -21.67 10.47
N GLY A 98 -4.04 -21.55 9.59
CA GLY A 98 -4.49 -22.64 8.69
C GLY A 98 -4.61 -22.26 7.23
N ASP A 99 -4.60 -20.97 6.92
CA ASP A 99 -4.86 -20.46 5.56
C ASP A 99 -3.59 -20.35 4.69
N VAL A 100 -2.42 -20.40 5.32
CA VAL A 100 -1.11 -20.37 4.64
C VAL A 100 -0.16 -21.37 5.29
N SER A 101 0.84 -21.80 4.52
CA SER A 101 1.85 -22.79 4.93
C SER A 101 3.26 -22.29 4.60
N PRO A 102 4.31 -22.76 5.32
CA PRO A 102 5.68 -22.51 4.93
C PRO A 102 5.95 -22.92 3.48
N GLY A 103 6.56 -22.00 2.72
CA GLY A 103 6.80 -22.14 1.28
C GLY A 103 5.78 -21.44 0.40
N ASP A 104 4.63 -21.02 0.92
CA ASP A 104 3.63 -20.29 0.14
C ASP A 104 4.13 -18.90 -0.24
N ARG A 105 3.90 -18.53 -1.50
CA ARG A 105 4.12 -17.17 -1.99
C ARG A 105 2.92 -16.30 -1.65
N VAL A 106 3.16 -15.21 -0.96
CA VAL A 106 2.10 -14.33 -0.45
C VAL A 106 2.43 -12.86 -0.69
N VAL A 107 1.39 -12.05 -0.77
CA VAL A 107 1.47 -10.60 -0.80
C VAL A 107 0.53 -10.01 0.23
N TYR A 108 0.88 -8.87 0.79
CA TYR A 108 0.03 -8.17 1.76
C TYR A 108 0.16 -6.67 1.62
N THR A 109 -0.82 -5.94 2.18
CA THR A 109 -0.77 -4.49 2.31
C THR A 109 -1.50 -4.01 3.56
N GLY A 110 -1.10 -2.84 4.07
CA GLY A 110 -1.73 -2.18 5.20
C GLY A 110 -0.95 -2.29 6.52
N LEU A 111 -1.69 -2.06 7.61
CA LEU A 111 -1.12 -2.09 8.97
C LEU A 111 -1.01 -3.52 9.50
N PRO A 112 -0.07 -3.75 10.44
CA PRO A 112 0.95 -2.83 10.94
C PRO A 112 2.01 -2.52 9.87
N LEU A 113 2.72 -1.37 9.99
CA LEU A 113 3.83 -1.02 9.10
C LEU A 113 5.04 -1.95 9.33
N GLY A 114 6.03 -1.89 8.40
CA GLY A 114 7.27 -2.64 8.52
C GLY A 114 7.66 -3.45 7.29
N ALA A 115 7.02 -3.17 6.14
CA ALA A 115 7.36 -3.87 4.89
C ALA A 115 8.78 -3.56 4.39
N TYR A 116 9.38 -2.43 4.79
CA TYR A 116 10.76 -2.09 4.43
C TYR A 116 11.77 -2.87 5.28
N SER A 117 11.71 -4.18 5.19
CA SER A 117 12.57 -5.13 5.91
C SER A 117 12.86 -6.36 5.06
N THR A 118 13.88 -7.13 5.44
CA THR A 118 14.20 -8.39 4.77
C THR A 118 13.21 -9.51 5.11
N ALA A 119 12.64 -9.45 6.30
CA ALA A 119 11.57 -10.33 6.75
C ALA A 119 10.76 -9.65 7.85
N ARG A 120 9.57 -10.15 8.14
CA ARG A 120 8.74 -9.67 9.25
C ARG A 120 7.71 -10.68 9.69
N ILE A 121 7.19 -10.49 10.89
CA ILE A 121 5.97 -11.13 11.35
C ILE A 121 4.76 -10.30 10.93
N TYR A 122 3.73 -10.96 10.42
CA TYR A 122 2.50 -10.32 9.98
C TYR A 122 1.27 -11.19 10.26
N PRO A 123 0.08 -10.62 10.53
CA PRO A 123 -1.15 -11.37 10.70
C PRO A 123 -1.44 -12.26 9.49
N ALA A 124 -1.56 -13.56 9.70
CA ALA A 124 -1.70 -14.54 8.63
C ALA A 124 -3.04 -14.41 7.89
N ASP A 125 -4.10 -13.97 8.55
CA ASP A 125 -5.43 -13.71 8.00
C ASP A 125 -5.48 -12.57 6.96
N ARG A 126 -4.39 -11.79 6.86
CA ARG A 126 -4.25 -10.68 5.90
C ARG A 126 -3.32 -11.01 4.74
N LEU A 127 -2.78 -12.21 4.71
CA LEU A 127 -1.94 -12.67 3.63
C LEU A 127 -2.78 -13.13 2.45
N VAL A 128 -2.42 -12.69 1.26
CA VAL A 128 -3.09 -13.07 0.01
C VAL A 128 -2.15 -13.96 -0.77
N PRO A 129 -2.51 -15.22 -1.06
CA PRO A 129 -1.70 -16.08 -1.92
C PRO A 129 -1.50 -15.45 -3.30
N ILE A 130 -0.28 -15.50 -3.81
CA ILE A 130 0.04 -15.01 -5.16
C ILE A 130 -0.28 -16.10 -6.16
N PRO A 131 -1.19 -15.84 -7.14
CA PRO A 131 -1.54 -16.83 -8.16
C PRO A 131 -0.34 -17.20 -9.03
N ASP A 132 -0.38 -18.42 -9.60
CA ASP A 132 0.57 -18.83 -10.61
C ASP A 132 0.55 -17.86 -11.80
N GLY A 133 1.75 -17.56 -12.32
CA GLY A 133 1.93 -16.63 -13.45
C GLY A 133 2.02 -15.15 -13.05
N ILE A 134 1.82 -14.80 -11.78
CA ILE A 134 2.08 -13.47 -11.24
C ILE A 134 3.45 -13.50 -10.53
N THR A 135 4.32 -12.54 -10.85
CA THR A 135 5.60 -12.39 -10.15
C THR A 135 5.42 -11.72 -8.80
N ASP A 136 6.38 -11.90 -7.88
CA ASP A 136 6.36 -11.22 -6.57
C ASP A 136 6.46 -9.70 -6.74
N GLU A 137 7.25 -9.24 -7.72
CA GLU A 137 7.39 -7.84 -8.07
C GLU A 137 6.07 -7.24 -8.56
N ASP A 138 5.36 -7.93 -9.45
CA ASP A 138 4.05 -7.48 -9.92
C ASP A 138 3.03 -7.45 -8.76
N ALA A 139 3.02 -8.49 -7.94
CA ALA A 139 2.13 -8.56 -6.78
C ALA A 139 2.38 -7.39 -5.81
N ALA A 140 3.65 -7.13 -5.43
CA ALA A 140 4.03 -6.03 -4.55
C ALA A 140 3.84 -4.65 -5.18
N ALA A 141 3.88 -4.54 -6.52
CA ALA A 141 3.67 -3.28 -7.21
C ALA A 141 2.18 -2.91 -7.36
N VAL A 142 1.28 -3.91 -7.32
CA VAL A 142 -0.11 -3.73 -7.75
C VAL A 142 -1.12 -3.84 -6.62
N LEU A 143 -0.87 -4.60 -5.55
CA LEU A 143 -1.93 -4.94 -4.58
C LEU A 143 -2.58 -3.70 -3.96
N LEU A 144 -1.82 -2.82 -3.31
CA LEU A 144 -2.36 -1.62 -2.67
C LEU A 144 -3.00 -0.67 -3.70
N LYS A 145 -2.31 -0.47 -4.81
CA LYS A 145 -2.75 0.44 -5.87
C LYS A 145 -4.00 -0.09 -6.58
N GLY A 146 -4.04 -1.40 -6.82
CA GLY A 146 -5.18 -2.10 -7.42
C GLY A 146 -6.40 -2.12 -6.49
N LEU A 147 -6.23 -2.39 -5.20
CA LEU A 147 -7.30 -2.30 -4.20
C LEU A 147 -7.85 -0.89 -4.10
N THR A 148 -6.98 0.13 -4.15
CA THR A 148 -7.40 1.53 -4.16
C THR A 148 -8.20 1.85 -5.42
N ALA A 149 -7.72 1.47 -6.60
CA ALA A 149 -8.45 1.67 -7.86
C ALA A 149 -9.80 0.94 -7.83
N TRP A 150 -9.85 -0.31 -7.35
CA TRP A 150 -11.09 -1.07 -7.17
C TRP A 150 -12.07 -0.33 -6.25
N TYR A 151 -11.58 0.11 -5.09
CA TYR A 151 -12.41 0.83 -4.12
C TYR A 151 -13.02 2.10 -4.76
N LEU A 152 -12.20 2.90 -5.45
CA LEU A 152 -12.64 4.12 -6.10
C LEU A 152 -13.70 3.84 -7.17
N LEU A 153 -13.44 2.90 -8.08
CA LEU A 153 -14.26 2.66 -9.26
C LEU A 153 -15.49 1.77 -9.00
N ARG A 154 -15.52 1.03 -7.87
CA ARG A 154 -16.57 0.04 -7.61
C ARG A 154 -17.36 0.26 -6.33
N ARG A 155 -16.75 0.91 -5.34
CA ARG A 155 -17.37 1.09 -4.01
C ARG A 155 -17.69 2.56 -3.73
N SER A 156 -16.76 3.47 -3.99
CA SER A 156 -16.98 4.89 -3.76
C SER A 156 -17.93 5.49 -4.79
N TYR A 157 -17.60 5.36 -6.07
CA TYR A 157 -18.51 5.64 -7.19
C TYR A 157 -18.49 4.48 -8.17
N PRO A 158 -19.56 3.66 -8.26
CA PRO A 158 -19.64 2.57 -9.22
C PRO A 158 -19.71 3.09 -10.66
N VAL A 159 -18.55 3.15 -11.31
CA VAL A 159 -18.42 3.64 -12.69
C VAL A 159 -19.22 2.77 -13.64
N LYS A 160 -19.96 3.41 -14.55
CA LYS A 160 -20.82 2.79 -15.57
C LYS A 160 -20.33 3.13 -16.97
N SER A 161 -20.74 2.30 -17.93
CA SER A 161 -20.53 2.60 -19.34
C SER A 161 -21.21 3.91 -19.72
N GLY A 162 -20.48 4.77 -20.45
CA GLY A 162 -20.92 6.10 -20.83
C GLY A 162 -20.64 7.20 -19.82
N ASP A 163 -20.19 6.89 -18.61
CA ASP A 163 -19.73 7.90 -17.67
C ASP A 163 -18.48 8.63 -18.18
N THR A 164 -18.34 9.89 -17.82
CA THR A 164 -17.07 10.63 -17.95
C THR A 164 -16.54 10.86 -16.54
N VAL A 165 -15.27 10.56 -16.31
CA VAL A 165 -14.61 10.73 -14.99
C VAL A 165 -13.36 11.57 -15.13
N LEU A 166 -13.09 12.42 -14.11
CA LEU A 166 -11.84 13.17 -13.99
C LEU A 166 -10.92 12.47 -13.00
N LEU A 167 -9.69 12.23 -13.43
CA LEU A 167 -8.71 11.47 -12.66
C LEU A 167 -7.42 12.29 -12.50
N TYR A 168 -7.16 12.80 -11.29
CA TYR A 168 -5.91 13.45 -10.95
C TYR A 168 -4.77 12.44 -10.82
N ALA A 169 -3.55 12.91 -11.07
CA ALA A 169 -2.35 12.06 -11.09
C ALA A 169 -2.53 10.79 -11.95
N ALA A 170 -3.16 10.93 -13.12
CA ALA A 170 -3.58 9.83 -13.99
C ALA A 170 -2.43 8.93 -14.46
N ALA A 171 -1.19 9.45 -14.50
CA ALA A 171 0.02 8.67 -14.84
C ALA A 171 0.71 8.05 -13.59
N GLY A 172 0.17 8.26 -12.38
CA GLY A 172 0.70 7.71 -11.13
C GLY A 172 0.32 6.23 -10.93
N GLY A 173 0.76 5.65 -9.82
CA GLY A 173 0.54 4.23 -9.53
C GLY A 173 -0.93 3.83 -9.52
N VAL A 174 -1.77 4.49 -8.72
CA VAL A 174 -3.22 4.25 -8.68
C VAL A 174 -3.87 4.74 -9.98
N GLY A 175 -3.50 5.95 -10.44
CA GLY A 175 -4.11 6.58 -11.60
C GLY A 175 -3.99 5.74 -12.88
N SER A 176 -2.81 5.15 -13.14
CA SER A 176 -2.59 4.31 -14.31
C SER A 176 -3.45 3.04 -14.32
N ILE A 177 -3.68 2.43 -13.16
CA ILE A 177 -4.57 1.27 -13.03
C ILE A 177 -6.04 1.71 -13.17
N ALA A 178 -6.41 2.77 -12.48
CA ALA A 178 -7.77 3.31 -12.50
C ALA A 178 -8.20 3.75 -13.92
N ALA A 179 -7.30 4.40 -14.68
CA ALA A 179 -7.59 4.83 -16.05
C ALA A 179 -7.90 3.64 -16.97
N GLN A 180 -7.05 2.60 -16.95
CA GLN A 180 -7.26 1.38 -17.72
C GLN A 180 -8.57 0.69 -17.34
N TRP A 181 -8.84 0.58 -16.05
CA TRP A 181 -10.02 -0.08 -15.54
C TRP A 181 -11.30 0.69 -15.85
N ALA A 182 -11.31 2.02 -15.63
CA ALA A 182 -12.45 2.87 -15.98
C ALA A 182 -12.77 2.80 -17.49
N ARG A 183 -11.74 2.86 -18.35
CA ARG A 183 -11.90 2.65 -19.78
C ARG A 183 -12.49 1.27 -20.11
N HIS A 184 -12.02 0.21 -19.45
CA HIS A 184 -12.57 -1.15 -19.63
C HIS A 184 -14.04 -1.24 -19.22
N LEU A 185 -14.46 -0.48 -18.22
CA LEU A 185 -15.86 -0.35 -17.81
C LEU A 185 -16.71 0.47 -18.79
N GLY A 186 -16.12 1.02 -19.85
CA GLY A 186 -16.79 1.83 -20.87
C GLY A 186 -16.91 3.32 -20.53
N ALA A 187 -16.13 3.81 -19.56
CA ALA A 187 -16.10 5.23 -19.23
C ALA A 187 -15.09 6.00 -20.08
N THR A 188 -15.34 7.28 -20.26
CA THR A 188 -14.39 8.27 -20.80
C THR A 188 -13.56 8.84 -19.65
N VAL A 189 -12.23 8.69 -19.72
CA VAL A 189 -11.32 9.18 -18.69
C VAL A 189 -10.65 10.48 -19.14
N ILE A 190 -10.83 11.54 -18.36
CA ILE A 190 -10.07 12.78 -18.46
C ILE A 190 -8.97 12.73 -17.40
N GLY A 191 -7.70 12.66 -17.81
CA GLY A 191 -6.56 12.58 -16.91
C GLY A 191 -5.94 13.96 -16.66
N VAL A 192 -5.61 14.27 -15.40
CA VAL A 192 -4.83 15.46 -15.03
C VAL A 192 -3.41 15.03 -14.70
N VAL A 193 -2.43 15.67 -15.33
CA VAL A 193 -1.00 15.38 -15.18
C VAL A 193 -0.15 16.64 -15.18
N SER A 194 1.11 16.55 -14.73
CA SER A 194 1.98 17.72 -14.53
C SER A 194 3.13 17.86 -15.54
N THR A 195 3.34 16.90 -16.44
CA THR A 195 4.40 16.95 -17.46
C THR A 195 3.97 16.24 -18.74
N ASP A 196 4.60 16.60 -19.87
CA ASP A 196 4.33 15.98 -21.17
C ASP A 196 4.61 14.47 -21.17
N GLU A 197 5.69 14.02 -20.52
CA GLU A 197 5.99 12.59 -20.36
C GLU A 197 4.83 11.86 -19.65
N LYS A 198 4.27 12.46 -18.60
CA LYS A 198 3.11 11.91 -17.91
C LYS A 198 1.85 11.98 -18.75
N ALA A 199 1.73 12.97 -19.65
CA ALA A 199 0.62 13.06 -20.58
C ALA A 199 0.61 11.89 -21.57
N ASP A 200 1.75 11.56 -22.15
CA ASP A 200 1.90 10.41 -23.03
C ASP A 200 1.60 9.10 -22.29
N ARG A 201 2.16 8.93 -21.10
CA ARG A 201 1.85 7.78 -20.24
C ARG A 201 0.37 7.68 -19.90
N GLY A 202 -0.30 8.80 -19.62
CA GLY A 202 -1.75 8.83 -19.35
C GLY A 202 -2.57 8.38 -20.55
N ARG A 203 -2.23 8.83 -21.76
CA ARG A 203 -2.86 8.41 -23.02
C ARG A 203 -2.69 6.89 -23.24
N ASP A 204 -1.46 6.39 -23.09
CA ASP A 204 -1.15 4.97 -23.22
C ASP A 204 -1.96 4.10 -22.22
N LYS A 205 -2.20 4.63 -21.04
CA LYS A 205 -2.99 3.96 -19.98
C LYS A 205 -4.50 4.18 -20.10
N GLY A 206 -4.98 4.83 -21.16
CA GLY A 206 -6.40 4.84 -21.51
C GLY A 206 -7.15 6.14 -21.19
N CYS A 207 -6.46 7.22 -20.84
CA CYS A 207 -7.10 8.54 -20.79
C CYS A 207 -7.46 8.99 -22.22
N ALA A 208 -8.73 9.31 -22.44
CA ALA A 208 -9.21 9.85 -23.71
C ALA A 208 -8.79 11.32 -23.90
N HIS A 209 -8.70 12.05 -22.81
CA HIS A 209 -8.26 13.44 -22.77
C HIS A 209 -7.25 13.63 -21.65
N ILE A 210 -6.32 14.57 -21.87
CA ILE A 210 -5.33 14.99 -20.87
C ILE A 210 -5.43 16.49 -20.64
N ILE A 211 -5.43 16.90 -19.39
CA ILE A 211 -5.34 18.28 -18.94
C ILE A 211 -4.02 18.45 -18.17
N MET A 212 -3.24 19.47 -18.51
CA MET A 212 -2.03 19.83 -17.77
C MET A 212 -2.41 20.62 -16.51
N SER A 213 -1.85 20.22 -15.35
CA SER A 213 -2.24 20.77 -14.03
C SER A 213 -1.81 22.23 -13.80
N ASP A 214 -0.80 22.71 -14.54
CA ASP A 214 -0.18 24.03 -14.36
C ASP A 214 -0.80 25.13 -15.23
N ASN A 215 -1.61 24.78 -16.24
CA ASN A 215 -2.02 25.70 -17.28
C ASN A 215 -3.51 26.02 -17.33
N ALA A 216 -4.35 25.46 -16.48
CA ALA A 216 -5.75 25.48 -16.86
C ALA A 216 -6.68 25.75 -15.68
N ASP A 217 -7.70 26.51 -15.97
CA ASP A 217 -8.99 26.30 -15.33
C ASP A 217 -9.49 24.91 -15.71
N ILE A 218 -9.13 23.92 -14.90
CA ILE A 218 -9.48 22.52 -15.12
C ILE A 218 -10.99 22.37 -15.24
N ALA A 219 -11.76 23.11 -14.45
CA ALA A 219 -13.21 23.05 -14.45
C ALA A 219 -13.79 23.55 -15.79
N LEU A 220 -13.26 24.64 -16.33
CA LEU A 220 -13.66 25.16 -17.63
C LEU A 220 -13.32 24.16 -18.75
N THR A 221 -12.09 23.64 -18.75
CA THR A 221 -11.65 22.65 -19.75
C THR A 221 -12.51 21.39 -19.71
N VAL A 222 -12.86 20.90 -18.52
CA VAL A 222 -13.77 19.75 -18.36
C VAL A 222 -15.14 20.07 -18.95
N LYS A 223 -15.69 21.26 -18.70
CA LYS A 223 -16.98 21.69 -19.29
C LYS A 223 -16.93 21.72 -20.82
N GLU A 224 -15.85 22.24 -21.38
CA GLU A 224 -15.65 22.25 -22.85
C GLU A 224 -15.61 20.83 -23.43
N LEU A 225 -14.79 19.95 -22.84
CA LEU A 225 -14.64 18.55 -23.29
C LEU A 225 -15.92 17.74 -23.17
N THR A 226 -16.81 18.09 -22.25
CA THR A 226 -18.07 17.37 -21.98
C THR A 226 -19.30 18.05 -22.57
N GLY A 227 -19.14 19.12 -23.36
CA GLY A 227 -20.28 19.90 -23.90
C GLY A 227 -21.16 20.50 -22.80
N GLY A 228 -20.56 20.94 -21.70
CA GLY A 228 -21.24 21.56 -20.56
C GLY A 228 -21.79 20.59 -19.52
N LYS A 229 -21.73 19.28 -19.75
CA LYS A 229 -22.33 18.27 -18.85
C LYS A 229 -21.53 18.00 -17.57
N GLY A 230 -20.21 18.27 -17.58
CA GLY A 230 -19.32 17.94 -16.49
C GLY A 230 -19.00 16.42 -16.43
N VAL A 231 -18.52 15.96 -15.27
CA VAL A 231 -18.11 14.57 -15.05
C VAL A 231 -18.96 13.90 -13.98
N ALA A 232 -19.10 12.58 -14.08
CA ALA A 232 -19.86 11.78 -13.11
C ALA A 232 -19.13 11.62 -11.77
N ALA A 233 -17.80 11.62 -11.80
CA ALA A 233 -16.96 11.56 -10.59
C ALA A 233 -15.61 12.25 -10.82
N VAL A 234 -15.05 12.80 -9.73
CA VAL A 234 -13.69 13.32 -9.66
C VAL A 234 -12.91 12.47 -8.67
N TYR A 235 -11.80 11.90 -9.11
CA TYR A 235 -10.87 11.17 -8.27
C TYR A 235 -9.61 12.02 -8.06
N ASP A 236 -9.47 12.58 -6.86
CA ASP A 236 -8.34 13.40 -6.47
C ASP A 236 -7.60 12.73 -5.31
N SER A 237 -6.33 12.41 -5.53
CA SER A 237 -5.44 11.83 -4.53
C SER A 237 -4.73 12.85 -3.65
N CYS A 238 -4.94 14.15 -3.90
CA CYS A 238 -4.21 15.25 -3.26
C CYS A 238 -5.08 16.03 -2.25
N LEU A 239 -6.01 15.36 -1.58
CA LEU A 239 -7.02 15.92 -0.69
C LEU A 239 -6.50 16.84 0.43
N LEU A 240 -5.21 16.73 0.80
CA LEU A 240 -4.61 17.55 1.86
C LEU A 240 -4.45 19.04 1.52
N TYR A 241 -4.43 19.37 0.23
CA TYR A 241 -4.26 20.75 -0.23
C TYR A 241 -5.48 21.32 -0.94
N THR A 242 -6.48 20.51 -1.23
CA THR A 242 -7.67 20.90 -1.95
C THR A 242 -8.90 21.00 -1.06
N SER A 243 -8.79 20.71 0.25
CA SER A 243 -9.91 20.78 1.17
C SER A 243 -10.54 22.16 1.21
N ASP A 244 -9.74 23.23 1.22
CA ASP A 244 -10.26 24.61 1.23
C ASP A 244 -10.88 25.00 -0.12
N ALA A 245 -10.24 24.65 -1.24
CA ALA A 245 -10.79 24.89 -2.58
C ALA A 245 -12.02 24.02 -2.86
N ALA A 246 -12.16 22.95 -2.12
CA ALA A 246 -13.25 22.03 -2.23
C ALA A 246 -14.47 22.41 -1.41
N ASP A 247 -14.35 23.19 -0.37
CA ASP A 247 -15.45 23.73 0.42
C ASP A 247 -16.05 25.01 -0.17
N GLU A 248 -15.34 25.67 -1.10
CA GLU A 248 -15.91 26.77 -1.85
C GLU A 248 -16.94 26.27 -2.86
N ARG A 249 -18.22 26.55 -2.60
CA ARG A 249 -19.38 26.15 -3.42
C ARG A 249 -19.26 26.54 -4.91
N SER A 250 -18.39 27.46 -5.29
CA SER A 250 -18.19 27.90 -6.66
C SER A 250 -17.34 27.00 -7.53
N SER A 251 -16.53 26.11 -6.94
CA SER A 251 -15.61 25.23 -7.68
C SER A 251 -16.14 23.82 -7.90
N VAL A 252 -17.28 23.44 -7.32
CA VAL A 252 -17.75 22.04 -7.25
C VAL A 252 -19.03 21.75 -8.00
N ASP A 253 -19.63 22.73 -8.67
CA ASP A 253 -20.84 22.48 -9.46
C ASP A 253 -20.50 21.86 -10.84
N LEU A 254 -19.73 20.76 -10.79
CA LEU A 254 -19.50 19.88 -11.94
C LEU A 254 -20.57 18.77 -12.03
N GLY A 255 -21.64 18.85 -11.21
CA GLY A 255 -22.75 17.91 -11.23
C GLY A 255 -22.42 16.50 -10.72
N GLY A 256 -21.22 16.27 -10.19
CA GLY A 256 -20.74 14.97 -9.72
C GLY A 256 -20.63 14.86 -8.20
N ARG A 257 -20.69 13.62 -7.70
CA ARG A 257 -20.37 13.29 -6.30
C ARG A 257 -18.87 13.39 -6.07
N ARG A 258 -18.50 14.09 -4.99
CA ARG A 258 -17.14 14.08 -4.46
C ARG A 258 -16.85 12.78 -3.74
N ILE A 259 -15.70 12.20 -4.01
CA ILE A 259 -15.19 11.04 -3.30
C ILE A 259 -13.75 11.30 -2.93
#